data_be8eec8d3d323f5c4dae4a508729c1f4
#
_entry.id   be8eec8d3d323f5c4dae4a508729c1f4
#
_cell.length_a   1.000
_cell.length_b   1.000
_cell.length_c   1.000
_cell.angle_alpha   90.00
_cell.angle_beta   90.00
_cell.angle_gamma   90.00
#
_symmetry.space_group_name_H-M   'P 1'
#
loop_
_entity.id
_entity.type
_entity.pdbx_description
1 polymer ?
#
loop_
_entity_poly.entity_id
_entity_poly.type
_entity_poly.pdbx_seq_one_letter_code
_entity_poly.pdbx_strand_id
1 'polypeptide(L)'
;EIEELAKIGDKNNLDSLIGEVVNNIGALNPEITASNFSKARNSSNLSYNDIASSLSNMVGEVIGTVAYLNALLLGVDNVYFIGRVSTLNTVKNGIEKRLNLAGVKGNYMENQNFGNAIGAIAYLNTNT
;
A
#
# COMPACT_ATOMS: atom_id res chain seq x y z
N GLU A 1 -3.35 16.86 1.93
CA GLU A 1 -2.28 17.49 1.13
C GLU A 1 -1.43 16.44 0.40
N ILE A 2 -0.77 15.47 1.09
CA ILE A 2 0.04 14.44 0.40
C ILE A 2 -0.80 13.58 -0.55
N GLU A 3 -2.01 13.20 -0.17
CA GLU A 3 -2.93 12.42 -1.00
C GLU A 3 -3.33 13.17 -2.28
N GLU A 4 -3.52 14.49 -2.19
CA GLU A 4 -3.86 15.32 -3.35
C GLU A 4 -2.69 15.38 -4.36
N LEU A 5 -1.45 15.55 -3.85
CA LEU A 5 -0.25 15.50 -4.69
C LEU A 5 -0.08 14.11 -5.31
N ALA A 6 -0.22 13.06 -4.52
CA ALA A 6 -0.04 11.68 -4.95
C ALA A 6 -1.04 11.24 -6.03
N LYS A 7 -2.27 11.74 -6.02
CA LYS A 7 -3.28 11.48 -7.06
C LYS A 7 -2.93 12.07 -8.43
N ILE A 8 -2.20 13.19 -8.43
CA ILE A 8 -1.79 13.89 -9.66
C ILE A 8 -0.49 13.29 -10.21
N GLY A 9 0.38 12.80 -9.32
CA GLY A 9 1.69 12.29 -9.66
C GLY A 9 1.66 10.88 -10.27
N ASP A 10 2.72 10.57 -11.00
CA ASP A 10 2.99 9.22 -11.51
C ASP A 10 4.27 8.66 -10.86
N LYS A 11 4.11 7.63 -10.02
CA LYS A 11 5.24 6.94 -9.39
C LYS A 11 6.24 6.35 -10.40
N ASN A 12 5.77 5.98 -11.60
CA ASN A 12 6.61 5.34 -12.63
C ASN A 12 7.70 6.29 -13.17
N ASN A 13 7.56 7.59 -12.95
CA ASN A 13 8.61 8.56 -13.25
C ASN A 13 9.83 8.41 -12.32
N LEU A 14 9.64 7.83 -11.14
CA LEU A 14 10.67 7.68 -10.11
C LEU A 14 11.01 6.23 -9.77
N ASP A 15 10.04 5.34 -9.85
CA ASP A 15 10.18 3.92 -9.50
C ASP A 15 10.50 3.07 -10.75
N SER A 16 11.26 2.00 -10.56
CA SER A 16 11.38 0.93 -11.56
C SER A 16 10.42 -0.20 -11.22
N LEU A 17 9.74 -0.70 -12.23
CA LEU A 17 8.83 -1.84 -12.12
C LEU A 17 9.55 -3.15 -12.46
N ILE A 18 9.04 -4.27 -11.95
CA ILE A 18 9.59 -5.60 -12.26
C ILE A 18 9.60 -5.85 -13.77
N GLY A 19 8.52 -5.48 -14.47
CA GLY A 19 8.41 -5.64 -15.92
C GLY A 19 9.42 -4.81 -16.73
N GLU A 20 10.01 -3.76 -16.15
CA GLU A 20 11.08 -2.99 -16.79
C GLU A 20 12.47 -3.62 -16.59
N VAL A 21 12.65 -4.41 -15.53
CA VAL A 21 13.94 -4.96 -15.12
C VAL A 21 14.14 -6.39 -15.62
N VAL A 22 13.06 -7.15 -15.77
CA VAL A 22 13.10 -8.59 -16.10
C VAL A 22 12.16 -8.87 -17.28
N ASN A 23 12.68 -9.52 -18.31
CA ASN A 23 11.91 -9.84 -19.52
C ASN A 23 10.95 -11.04 -19.35
N ASN A 24 11.19 -11.91 -18.36
CA ASN A 24 10.33 -13.06 -18.08
C ASN A 24 10.15 -13.18 -16.56
N ILE A 25 8.98 -12.79 -16.08
CA ILE A 25 8.64 -12.68 -14.66
C ILE A 25 7.71 -13.82 -14.18
N GLY A 26 7.43 -14.80 -15.06
CA GLY A 26 6.53 -15.90 -14.71
C GLY A 26 5.15 -15.41 -14.32
N ALA A 27 4.70 -15.79 -13.11
CA ALA A 27 3.39 -15.42 -12.57
C ALA A 27 3.36 -14.07 -11.83
N LEU A 28 4.51 -13.36 -11.71
CA LEU A 28 4.55 -12.07 -11.04
C LEU A 28 3.89 -10.98 -11.89
N ASN A 29 3.16 -10.07 -11.22
CA ASN A 29 2.59 -8.92 -11.89
C ASN A 29 3.73 -7.93 -12.27
N PRO A 30 3.86 -7.55 -13.56
CA PRO A 30 4.89 -6.61 -14.02
C PRO A 30 4.80 -5.21 -13.39
N GLU A 31 3.64 -4.84 -12.90
CA GLU A 31 3.34 -3.55 -12.25
C GLU A 31 3.88 -3.43 -10.81
N ILE A 32 4.47 -4.50 -10.26
CA ILE A 32 5.06 -4.47 -8.92
C ILE A 32 6.33 -3.64 -8.97
N THR A 33 6.53 -2.80 -7.95
CA THR A 33 7.74 -2.01 -7.82
C THR A 33 8.94 -2.90 -7.49
N ALA A 34 9.95 -2.86 -8.37
CA ALA A 34 11.23 -3.51 -8.15
C ALA A 34 12.15 -2.65 -7.27
N SER A 35 12.15 -1.34 -7.50
CA SER A 35 12.96 -0.38 -6.74
C SER A 35 12.29 0.97 -6.68
N ASN A 36 12.01 1.44 -5.46
CA ASN A 36 11.48 2.78 -5.24
C ASN A 36 12.57 3.83 -5.48
N PHE A 37 12.18 4.97 -6.06
CA PHE A 37 13.05 6.10 -6.34
C PHE A 37 14.31 5.80 -7.17
N SER A 38 14.38 4.65 -7.83
CA SER A 38 15.59 4.24 -8.59
C SER A 38 15.92 5.17 -9.76
N LYS A 39 14.91 5.82 -10.35
CA LYS A 39 15.06 6.77 -11.45
C LYS A 39 15.36 8.21 -10.98
N ALA A 40 15.19 8.50 -9.68
CA ALA A 40 15.33 9.86 -9.13
C ALA A 40 16.71 10.48 -9.38
N ARG A 41 17.77 9.66 -9.34
CA ARG A 41 19.16 10.11 -9.57
C ARG A 41 19.37 10.71 -10.97
N ASN A 42 18.64 10.24 -11.96
CA ASN A 42 18.79 10.64 -13.36
C ASN A 42 17.76 11.69 -13.77
N SER A 43 16.87 12.08 -12.87
CA SER A 43 15.83 13.07 -13.14
C SER A 43 16.36 14.47 -12.90
N SER A 44 16.39 15.30 -13.94
CA SER A 44 16.81 16.70 -13.84
C SER A 44 15.77 17.59 -13.16
N ASN A 45 14.52 17.13 -13.06
CA ASN A 45 13.41 17.89 -12.51
C ASN A 45 12.46 16.94 -11.75
N LEU A 46 12.60 16.89 -10.41
CA LEU A 46 11.75 16.06 -9.56
C LEU A 46 10.41 16.79 -9.29
N SER A 47 9.31 16.18 -9.70
CA SER A 47 7.97 16.66 -9.38
C SER A 47 7.59 16.26 -7.95
N TYR A 48 7.11 17.22 -7.15
CA TYR A 48 6.54 16.91 -5.82
C TYR A 48 5.36 15.94 -5.89
N ASN A 49 4.59 15.98 -6.99
CA ASN A 49 3.49 15.06 -7.21
C ASN A 49 4.00 13.62 -7.38
N ASP A 50 5.04 13.43 -8.19
CA ASP A 50 5.63 12.11 -8.43
C ASP A 50 6.30 11.55 -7.18
N ILE A 51 6.98 12.41 -6.41
CA ILE A 51 7.55 12.05 -5.10
C ILE A 51 6.44 11.58 -4.15
N ALA A 52 5.33 12.33 -4.05
CA ALA A 52 4.21 11.97 -3.20
C ALA A 52 3.56 10.65 -3.65
N SER A 53 3.42 10.42 -4.97
CA SER A 53 2.89 9.20 -5.55
C SER A 53 3.79 7.99 -5.25
N SER A 54 5.10 8.08 -5.50
CA SER A 54 6.07 7.03 -5.20
C SER A 54 6.13 6.71 -3.71
N LEU A 55 6.18 7.74 -2.85
CA LEU A 55 6.19 7.57 -1.40
C LEU A 55 4.93 6.88 -0.88
N SER A 56 3.75 7.30 -1.35
CA SER A 56 2.48 6.70 -0.96
C SER A 56 2.38 5.23 -1.41
N ASN A 57 2.84 4.93 -2.63
CA ASN A 57 2.92 3.56 -3.13
C ASN A 57 3.88 2.71 -2.29
N MET A 58 5.08 3.22 -1.98
CA MET A 58 6.07 2.52 -1.16
C MET A 58 5.50 2.17 0.23
N VAL A 59 4.85 3.12 0.89
CA VAL A 59 4.19 2.88 2.20
C VAL A 59 3.12 1.81 2.05
N GLY A 60 2.28 1.88 1.02
CA GLY A 60 1.24 0.89 0.76
C GLY A 60 1.81 -0.51 0.51
N GLU A 61 2.85 -0.62 -0.30
CA GLU A 61 3.49 -1.90 -0.60
C GLU A 61 4.16 -2.52 0.64
N VAL A 62 4.78 -1.73 1.51
CA VAL A 62 5.35 -2.22 2.79
C VAL A 62 4.24 -2.75 3.70
N ILE A 63 3.16 -1.97 3.89
CA ILE A 63 2.02 -2.39 4.71
C ILE A 63 1.40 -3.68 4.16
N GLY A 64 1.14 -3.73 2.84
CA GLY A 64 0.56 -4.90 2.18
C GLY A 64 1.45 -6.14 2.30
N THR A 65 2.77 -5.98 2.16
CA THR A 65 3.73 -7.08 2.30
C THR A 65 3.71 -7.66 3.72
N VAL A 66 3.80 -6.81 4.73
CA VAL A 66 3.73 -7.25 6.14
C VAL A 66 2.38 -7.93 6.42
N ALA A 67 1.29 -7.36 5.90
CA ALA A 67 -0.05 -7.90 6.10
C ALA A 67 -0.21 -9.31 5.50
N TYR A 68 0.16 -9.51 4.22
CA TYR A 68 -0.01 -10.82 3.60
C TYR A 68 0.92 -11.88 4.19
N LEU A 69 2.16 -11.53 4.55
CA LEU A 69 3.08 -12.46 5.20
C LEU A 69 2.53 -12.96 6.55
N ASN A 70 1.96 -12.06 7.35
CA ASN A 70 1.31 -12.43 8.60
C ASN A 70 0.04 -13.27 8.35
N ALA A 71 -0.76 -12.94 7.34
CA ALA A 71 -1.95 -13.72 6.98
C ALA A 71 -1.56 -15.15 6.60
N LEU A 72 -0.54 -15.33 5.76
CA LEU A 72 -0.01 -16.66 5.39
C LEU A 72 0.50 -17.42 6.61
N LEU A 73 1.25 -16.76 7.49
CA LEU A 73 1.78 -17.37 8.72
C LEU A 73 0.66 -17.88 9.64
N LEU A 74 -0.45 -17.12 9.73
CA LEU A 74 -1.59 -17.47 10.58
C LEU A 74 -2.62 -18.37 9.88
N GLY A 75 -2.46 -18.65 8.59
CA GLY A 75 -3.39 -19.45 7.82
C GLY A 75 -4.75 -18.78 7.62
N VAL A 76 -4.79 -17.43 7.51
CA VAL A 76 -6.00 -16.65 7.27
C VAL A 76 -5.94 -15.97 5.90
N ASP A 77 -7.10 -15.77 5.29
CA ASP A 77 -7.25 -15.17 3.97
C ASP A 77 -7.84 -13.75 3.98
N ASN A 78 -8.14 -13.23 5.17
CA ASN A 78 -8.74 -11.92 5.38
C ASN A 78 -7.92 -11.07 6.35
N VAL A 79 -7.66 -9.81 5.98
CA VAL A 79 -6.99 -8.81 6.81
C VAL A 79 -7.87 -7.56 6.90
N TYR A 80 -8.03 -7.02 8.10
CA TYR A 80 -8.78 -5.80 8.36
C TYR A 80 -7.82 -4.65 8.62
N PHE A 81 -7.96 -3.57 7.86
CA PHE A 81 -7.14 -2.38 7.99
C PHE A 81 -7.88 -1.30 8.78
N ILE A 82 -7.22 -0.79 9.82
CA ILE A 82 -7.70 0.35 10.62
C ILE A 82 -6.63 1.43 10.65
N GLY A 83 -7.03 2.65 11.00
CA GLY A 83 -6.13 3.78 11.08
C GLY A 83 -6.15 4.68 9.84
N ARG A 84 -5.62 5.87 10.00
CA ARG A 84 -5.72 6.96 9.01
C ARG A 84 -5.00 6.69 7.70
N VAL A 85 -3.84 6.04 7.75
CA VAL A 85 -3.00 5.81 6.55
C VAL A 85 -3.71 4.89 5.56
N SER A 86 -4.42 3.88 6.03
CA SER A 86 -5.18 2.96 5.19
C SER A 86 -6.43 3.58 4.52
N THR A 87 -6.80 4.82 4.90
CA THR A 87 -7.88 5.55 4.21
C THR A 87 -7.42 6.27 2.95
N LEU A 88 -6.10 6.43 2.76
CA LEU A 88 -5.53 7.09 1.59
C LEU A 88 -5.58 6.15 0.39
N ASN A 89 -6.27 6.55 -0.68
CA ASN A 89 -6.49 5.69 -1.85
C ASN A 89 -5.19 5.27 -2.54
N THR A 90 -4.20 6.17 -2.60
CA THR A 90 -2.89 5.88 -3.19
C THR A 90 -2.12 4.83 -2.40
N VAL A 91 -2.18 4.89 -1.07
CA VAL A 91 -1.61 3.88 -0.16
C VAL A 91 -2.38 2.56 -0.27
N LYS A 92 -3.72 2.62 -0.26
CA LYS A 92 -4.59 1.46 -0.40
C LYS A 92 -4.29 0.67 -1.68
N ASN A 93 -4.08 1.36 -2.80
CA ASN A 93 -3.70 0.71 -4.05
C ASN A 93 -2.39 -0.08 -3.93
N GLY A 94 -1.39 0.44 -3.23
CA GLY A 94 -0.14 -0.26 -2.94
C GLY A 94 -0.36 -1.51 -2.06
N ILE A 95 -1.21 -1.39 -1.03
CA ILE A 95 -1.60 -2.52 -0.17
C ILE A 95 -2.24 -3.64 -1.00
N GLU A 96 -3.27 -3.31 -1.79
CA GLU A 96 -4.03 -4.29 -2.58
C GLU A 96 -3.14 -5.04 -3.59
N LYS A 97 -2.20 -4.34 -4.25
CA LYS A 97 -1.24 -4.97 -5.16
C LYS A 97 -0.44 -6.08 -4.47
N ARG A 98 -0.04 -5.89 -3.23
CA ARG A 98 0.74 -6.86 -2.45
C ARG A 98 -0.14 -7.99 -1.91
N LEU A 99 -1.33 -7.70 -1.40
CA LEU A 99 -2.27 -8.71 -0.92
C LEU A 99 -2.66 -9.70 -2.03
N ASN A 100 -2.87 -9.18 -3.24
CA ASN A 100 -3.26 -9.99 -4.41
C ASN A 100 -2.21 -11.04 -4.79
N LEU A 101 -0.92 -10.82 -4.48
CA LEU A 101 0.13 -11.82 -4.72
C LEU A 101 -0.09 -13.12 -3.94
N ALA A 102 -0.71 -13.02 -2.78
CA ALA A 102 -0.95 -14.14 -1.87
C ALA A 102 -2.43 -14.58 -1.84
N GLY A 103 -3.28 -13.96 -2.64
CA GLY A 103 -4.73 -14.22 -2.63
C GLY A 103 -5.41 -13.80 -1.32
N VAL A 104 -4.79 -12.88 -0.57
CA VAL A 104 -5.33 -12.37 0.70
C VAL A 104 -6.25 -11.19 0.41
N LYS A 105 -7.40 -11.15 1.09
CA LYS A 105 -8.40 -10.09 0.95
C LYS A 105 -8.21 -8.99 1.98
N GLY A 106 -8.08 -7.75 1.51
CA GLY A 106 -8.10 -6.55 2.34
C GLY A 106 -9.53 -6.09 2.64
N ASN A 107 -9.83 -5.78 3.89
CA ASN A 107 -11.11 -5.26 4.33
C ASN A 107 -10.92 -3.88 4.96
N TYR A 108 -11.71 -2.91 4.48
CA TYR A 108 -11.65 -1.51 4.87
C TYR A 108 -13.04 -1.10 5.35
N MET A 109 -13.16 -0.97 6.66
CA MET A 109 -14.45 -0.68 7.31
C MET A 109 -14.79 0.81 7.25
N GLU A 110 -16.07 1.12 7.27
CA GLU A 110 -16.52 2.48 7.52
C GLU A 110 -15.96 2.98 8.86
N ASN A 111 -15.50 4.24 8.90
CA ASN A 111 -14.85 4.84 10.08
C ASN A 111 -13.56 4.14 10.55
N GLN A 112 -12.86 3.41 9.67
CA GLN A 112 -11.62 2.70 10.00
C GLN A 112 -10.52 3.61 10.58
N ASN A 113 -10.53 4.92 10.28
CA ASN A 113 -9.63 5.92 10.85
C ASN A 113 -9.79 6.09 12.38
N PHE A 114 -10.96 5.74 12.92
CA PHE A 114 -11.25 5.72 14.35
C PHE A 114 -11.32 4.30 14.94
N GLY A 115 -10.90 3.30 14.20
CA GLY A 115 -11.05 1.89 14.57
C GLY A 115 -10.54 1.55 15.96
N ASN A 116 -9.40 2.10 16.39
CA ASN A 116 -8.86 1.89 17.73
C ASN A 116 -9.76 2.47 18.83
N ALA A 117 -10.28 3.68 18.63
CA ALA A 117 -11.19 4.32 19.60
C ALA A 117 -12.53 3.58 19.67
N ILE A 118 -13.08 3.19 18.53
CA ILE A 118 -14.33 2.41 18.46
C ILE A 118 -14.15 1.06 19.16
N GLY A 119 -13.02 0.37 18.90
CA GLY A 119 -12.71 -0.91 19.54
C GLY A 119 -12.58 -0.79 21.06
N ALA A 120 -11.92 0.26 21.56
CA ALA A 120 -11.79 0.51 22.99
C ALA A 120 -13.16 0.75 23.66
N ILE A 121 -14.04 1.54 23.02
CA ILE A 121 -15.39 1.79 23.55
C ILE A 121 -16.23 0.50 23.53
N ALA A 122 -16.17 -0.26 22.45
CA ALA A 122 -16.88 -1.54 22.35
C ALA A 122 -16.43 -2.52 23.45
N TYR A 123 -15.13 -2.61 23.72
CA TYR A 123 -14.57 -3.46 24.77
C TYR A 123 -15.08 -3.04 26.17
N LEU A 124 -15.10 -1.75 26.47
CA LEU A 124 -15.62 -1.26 27.76
C LEU A 124 -17.09 -1.60 27.93
N ASN A 125 -17.90 -1.46 26.88
CA ASN A 125 -19.34 -1.75 26.94
C ASN A 125 -19.66 -3.25 27.09
N THR A 126 -18.76 -4.13 26.69
CA THR A 126 -18.96 -5.60 26.81
C THR A 126 -18.49 -6.16 28.14
N ASN A 127 -17.66 -5.43 28.89
CA ASN A 127 -17.08 -5.86 30.16
C ASN A 127 -17.63 -5.08 31.39
N THR A 128 -18.70 -4.31 31.19
CA THR A 128 -19.51 -3.70 32.23
C THR A 128 -20.88 -4.36 32.31
#